data_93ef269897e1da46448677be2da5f491
#
_entry.id   93ef269897e1da46448677be2da5f491
#
_cell.length_a   1.000
_cell.length_b   1.000
_cell.length_c   1.000
_cell.angle_alpha   90.00
_cell.angle_beta   90.00
_cell.angle_gamma   90.00
#
_symmetry.space_group_name_H-M   'P 1'
#
loop_
_entity.id
_entity.type
_entity.pdbx_description
1 polymer ?
#
loop_
_entity_poly.entity_id
_entity_poly.type
_entity_poly.pdbx_seq_one_letter_code
_entity_poly.pdbx_strand_id
1 'polypeptide(L)'
;SSDAQLLSKVMERVGMDNCGTLVDFGNFCLRRENDERWGAPCVEEYDRYQGIEELMAYAHGVSAKSYAFDAEGNETTMDFPRILNIVRGAGFSGFIGVEFEGPDADPFPGMEATKALIETVLIN
;
A
#
# COMPACT_ATOMS: atom_id res chain seq x y z
N SER A 1 0.92 4.99 9.92
CA SER A 1 2.34 5.15 10.28
C SER A 1 3.19 4.52 9.19
N SER A 2 4.25 5.22 8.80
CA SER A 2 5.23 4.69 7.83
C SER A 2 6.15 3.63 8.43
N ASP A 3 6.25 3.56 9.75
CA ASP A 3 6.98 2.54 10.50
C ASP A 3 6.00 1.40 10.83
N ALA A 4 6.06 0.32 10.05
CA ALA A 4 5.17 -0.83 10.19
C ALA A 4 5.42 -1.59 11.49
N GLN A 5 6.69 -1.72 11.92
CA GLN A 5 7.00 -2.41 13.17
C GLN A 5 6.43 -1.65 14.39
N LEU A 6 6.52 -0.31 14.39
CA LEU A 6 5.91 0.48 15.45
C LEU A 6 4.39 0.34 15.47
N LEU A 7 3.75 0.38 14.30
CA LEU A 7 2.29 0.24 14.21
C LEU A 7 1.83 -1.17 14.63
N SER A 8 2.54 -2.21 14.21
CA SER A 8 2.25 -3.60 14.63
C SER A 8 2.32 -3.75 16.15
N LYS A 9 3.34 -3.17 16.81
CA LYS A 9 3.43 -3.17 18.29
C LYS A 9 2.27 -2.42 18.94
N VAL A 10 1.76 -1.36 18.30
CA VAL A 10 0.57 -0.65 18.81
C VAL A 10 -0.66 -1.55 18.71
N MET A 11 -0.87 -2.21 17.56
CA MET A 11 -2.00 -3.12 17.36
C MET A 11 -1.96 -4.29 18.35
N GLU A 12 -0.79 -4.90 18.56
CA GLU A 12 -0.59 -5.96 19.54
C GLU A 12 -0.97 -5.51 20.96
N ARG A 13 -0.59 -4.30 21.36
CA ARG A 13 -0.93 -3.74 22.67
C ARG A 13 -2.40 -3.38 22.83
N VAL A 14 -3.03 -2.91 21.76
CA VAL A 14 -4.47 -2.64 21.74
C VAL A 14 -5.25 -3.93 21.92
N GLY A 15 -4.91 -5.00 21.20
CA GLY A 15 -5.45 -6.35 21.34
C GLY A 15 -6.97 -6.44 21.19
N MET A 16 -7.60 -5.59 20.39
CA MET A 16 -9.06 -5.51 20.23
C MET A 16 -9.47 -5.84 18.80
N ASP A 17 -10.41 -6.74 18.62
CA ASP A 17 -10.89 -7.21 17.31
C ASP A 17 -11.57 -6.12 16.47
N ASN A 18 -12.03 -5.04 17.09
CA ASN A 18 -12.63 -3.88 16.42
C ASN A 18 -11.62 -2.78 16.08
N CYS A 19 -10.33 -3.03 16.25
CA CYS A 19 -9.24 -2.12 15.91
C CYS A 19 -8.25 -2.83 15.00
N GLY A 20 -8.03 -2.31 13.81
CA GLY A 20 -7.13 -2.91 12.83
C GLY A 20 -6.40 -1.86 11.99
N THR A 21 -5.61 -2.33 11.05
CA THR A 21 -4.87 -1.49 10.13
C THR A 21 -5.62 -1.32 8.80
N LEU A 22 -5.46 -0.16 8.18
CA LEU A 22 -5.64 0.05 6.75
C LEU A 22 -4.24 -0.03 6.11
N VAL A 23 -3.96 -1.13 5.44
CA VAL A 23 -2.65 -1.38 4.83
C VAL A 23 -2.56 -0.67 3.49
N ASP A 24 -1.71 0.36 3.42
CA ASP A 24 -1.48 1.14 2.20
C ASP A 24 -0.17 0.73 1.54
N PHE A 25 -0.15 0.62 0.19
CA PHE A 25 1.02 0.12 -0.55
C PHE A 25 2.15 1.15 -0.68
N GLY A 26 1.88 2.43 -0.48
CA GLY A 26 2.83 3.52 -0.73
C GLY A 26 3.34 4.27 0.50
N ASN A 27 2.71 4.13 1.66
CA ASN A 27 2.96 4.99 2.82
C ASN A 27 4.08 4.49 3.75
N PHE A 28 5.27 4.23 3.21
CA PHE A 28 6.42 3.70 3.96
C PHE A 28 7.60 4.68 4.11
N CYS A 29 7.43 5.95 3.77
CA CYS A 29 8.47 6.96 3.94
C CYS A 29 8.63 7.32 5.42
N LEU A 30 9.82 7.05 5.99
CA LEU A 30 10.19 7.36 7.37
C LEU A 30 10.68 8.80 7.50
N ARG A 31 11.48 9.27 6.55
CA ARG A 31 12.06 10.61 6.56
C ARG A 31 12.16 11.19 5.15
N ARG A 32 11.82 12.46 5.04
CA ARG A 32 11.94 13.23 3.80
C ARG A 32 13.12 14.19 3.86
N GLU A 33 13.54 14.70 2.71
CA GLU A 33 14.57 15.75 2.64
C GLU A 33 14.19 16.95 3.52
N ASN A 34 15.19 17.55 4.16
CA ASN A 34 15.07 18.69 5.05
C ASN A 34 14.11 18.47 6.25
N ASP A 35 13.84 17.20 6.62
CA ASP A 35 12.86 16.82 7.64
C ASP A 35 11.44 17.37 7.37
N GLU A 36 11.12 17.62 6.11
CA GLU A 36 9.80 18.07 5.70
C GLU A 36 8.76 16.96 5.89
N ARG A 37 7.56 17.37 6.25
CA ARG A 37 6.47 16.42 6.49
C ARG A 37 5.81 15.93 5.18
N TRP A 38 5.72 16.80 4.19
CA TRP A 38 5.02 16.54 2.92
C TRP A 38 5.78 17.18 1.75
N GLY A 39 5.63 16.60 0.55
CA GLY A 39 6.07 17.19 -0.72
C GLY A 39 7.53 16.98 -1.07
N ALA A 40 8.43 16.85 -0.11
CA ALA A 40 9.83 16.58 -0.38
C ALA A 40 10.09 15.09 -0.69
N PRO A 41 11.16 14.77 -1.47
CA PRO A 41 11.55 13.39 -1.74
C PRO A 41 11.78 12.58 -0.46
N CYS A 42 11.43 11.30 -0.51
CA CYS A 42 11.74 10.38 0.57
C CYS A 42 13.22 10.00 0.54
N VAL A 43 13.92 10.14 1.66
CA VAL A 43 15.35 9.82 1.81
C VAL A 43 15.60 8.63 2.72
N GLU A 44 14.57 8.18 3.46
CA GLU A 44 14.61 6.97 4.27
C GLU A 44 13.26 6.29 4.22
N GLU A 45 13.22 5.06 3.71
CA GLU A 45 12.01 4.29 3.53
C GLU A 45 12.07 2.99 4.35
N TYR A 46 10.98 2.62 4.99
CA TYR A 46 10.79 1.27 5.53
C TYR A 46 10.62 0.30 4.37
N ASP A 47 11.16 -0.92 4.47
CA ASP A 47 10.89 -1.94 3.45
C ASP A 47 9.37 -2.19 3.34
N ARG A 48 8.78 -1.75 2.23
CA ARG A 48 7.33 -1.80 2.03
C ARG A 48 6.78 -3.22 2.01
N TYR A 49 7.51 -4.16 1.44
CA TYR A 49 7.05 -5.55 1.33
C TYR A 49 7.03 -6.21 2.71
N GLN A 50 8.09 -6.04 3.48
CA GLN A 50 8.13 -6.45 4.88
C GLN A 50 7.05 -5.74 5.70
N GLY A 51 6.90 -4.43 5.53
CA GLY A 51 5.90 -3.65 6.26
C GLY A 51 4.48 -4.07 5.95
N ILE A 52 4.17 -4.39 4.70
CA ILE A 52 2.86 -4.93 4.31
C ILE A 52 2.64 -6.31 4.98
N GLU A 53 3.62 -7.22 4.92
CA GLU A 53 3.53 -8.52 5.62
C GLU A 53 3.22 -8.37 7.10
N GLU A 54 3.93 -7.48 7.80
CA GLU A 54 3.75 -7.21 9.23
C GLU A 54 2.36 -6.64 9.55
N LEU A 55 1.86 -5.72 8.72
CA LEU A 55 0.58 -5.04 8.95
C LEU A 55 -0.64 -5.88 8.55
N MET A 56 -0.47 -6.82 7.60
CA MET A 56 -1.57 -7.68 7.16
C MET A 56 -2.11 -8.58 8.27
N ALA A 57 -1.32 -8.89 9.30
CA ALA A 57 -1.79 -9.62 10.49
C ALA A 57 -2.94 -8.91 11.25
N TYR A 58 -3.06 -7.59 11.05
CA TYR A 58 -4.05 -6.73 11.73
C TYR A 58 -4.98 -6.03 10.73
N ALA A 59 -4.98 -6.43 9.45
CA ALA A 59 -5.66 -5.70 8.39
C ALA A 59 -7.18 -5.83 8.46
N HIS A 60 -7.87 -4.69 8.53
CA HIS A 60 -9.31 -4.57 8.33
C HIS A 60 -9.65 -3.96 6.96
N GLY A 61 -8.68 -3.36 6.30
CA GLY A 61 -8.79 -2.81 4.96
C GLY A 61 -7.42 -2.74 4.28
N VAL A 62 -7.44 -2.61 2.97
CA VAL A 62 -6.25 -2.43 2.13
C VAL A 62 -6.48 -1.26 1.20
N SER A 63 -5.49 -0.37 1.07
CA SER A 63 -5.44 0.67 0.05
C SER A 63 -4.37 0.32 -0.99
N ALA A 64 -4.82 0.00 -2.19
CA ALA A 64 -3.96 -0.28 -3.34
C ALA A 64 -3.50 1.04 -3.97
N LYS A 65 -2.58 1.73 -3.28
CA LYS A 65 -1.98 2.96 -3.78
C LYS A 65 -1.06 2.68 -4.96
N SER A 66 -1.18 3.50 -5.99
CA SER A 66 -0.40 3.44 -7.22
C SER A 66 -0.01 4.84 -7.69
N TYR A 67 1.01 4.95 -8.54
CA TYR A 67 1.56 6.25 -8.98
C TYR A 67 1.73 6.36 -10.48
N ALA A 68 2.21 5.30 -11.15
CA ALA A 68 2.52 5.36 -12.58
C ALA A 68 2.37 3.98 -13.24
N PHE A 69 1.91 4.00 -14.48
CA PHE A 69 1.70 2.79 -15.28
C PHE A 69 2.47 2.86 -16.61
N ASP A 70 2.98 1.71 -17.07
CA ASP A 70 3.50 1.56 -18.42
C ASP A 70 2.36 1.30 -19.43
N ALA A 71 2.74 1.15 -20.72
CA ALA A 71 1.79 0.91 -21.81
C ALA A 71 1.10 -0.46 -21.71
N GLU A 72 1.69 -1.40 -21.00
CA GLU A 72 1.20 -2.76 -20.76
C GLU A 72 0.28 -2.84 -19.52
N GLY A 73 0.14 -1.74 -18.77
CA GLY A 73 -0.71 -1.63 -17.58
C GLY A 73 -0.05 -2.11 -16.29
N ASN A 74 1.28 -2.24 -16.26
CA ASN A 74 2.01 -2.55 -15.03
C ASN A 74 2.30 -1.28 -14.24
N GLU A 75 2.13 -1.33 -12.94
CA GLU A 75 2.61 -0.28 -12.04
C GLU A 75 4.14 -0.27 -12.00
N THR A 76 4.77 0.90 -12.19
CA THR A 76 6.22 0.98 -12.44
C THR A 76 7.06 1.41 -11.25
N THR A 77 6.44 1.84 -10.15
CA THR A 77 7.15 2.33 -8.96
C THR A 77 7.32 1.27 -7.87
N MET A 78 6.58 0.16 -7.96
CA MET A 78 6.63 -0.96 -7.02
C MET A 78 6.24 -2.28 -7.70
N ASP A 79 6.63 -3.40 -7.10
CA ASP A 79 6.21 -4.73 -7.54
C ASP A 79 4.77 -5.02 -7.05
N PHE A 80 3.80 -4.52 -7.80
CA PHE A 80 2.38 -4.62 -7.47
C PHE A 80 1.88 -6.08 -7.38
N PRO A 81 2.26 -6.98 -8.31
CA PRO A 81 1.94 -8.40 -8.19
C PRO A 81 2.48 -9.05 -6.90
N ARG A 82 3.70 -8.71 -6.49
CA ARG A 82 4.29 -9.20 -5.23
C ARG A 82 3.45 -8.75 -4.04
N ILE A 83 3.07 -7.47 -3.99
CA ILE A 83 2.25 -6.93 -2.90
C ILE A 83 0.90 -7.63 -2.84
N LEU A 84 0.21 -7.78 -3.96
CA LEU A 84 -1.09 -8.47 -4.00
C LEU A 84 -0.99 -9.95 -3.60
N ASN A 85 0.13 -10.62 -3.90
CA ASN A 85 0.39 -11.96 -3.42
C ASN A 85 0.60 -12.03 -1.90
N ILE A 86 1.22 -11.02 -1.29
CA ILE A 86 1.32 -10.90 0.17
C ILE A 86 -0.08 -10.77 0.77
N VAL A 87 -0.91 -9.86 0.25
CA VAL A 87 -2.29 -9.66 0.71
C VAL A 87 -3.11 -10.94 0.62
N ARG A 88 -3.04 -11.64 -0.53
CA ARG A 88 -3.72 -12.93 -0.73
C ARG A 88 -3.19 -14.01 0.20
N GLY A 89 -1.86 -14.10 0.35
CA GLY A 89 -1.19 -15.06 1.23
C GLY A 89 -1.55 -14.89 2.72
N ALA A 90 -1.88 -13.67 3.14
CA ALA A 90 -2.39 -13.37 4.48
C ALA A 90 -3.85 -13.82 4.71
N GLY A 91 -4.53 -14.34 3.68
CA GLY A 91 -5.93 -14.76 3.77
C GLY A 91 -6.93 -13.61 3.83
N PHE A 92 -6.53 -12.40 3.41
CA PHE A 92 -7.41 -11.23 3.42
C PHE A 92 -8.58 -11.41 2.43
N SER A 93 -9.80 -11.17 2.90
CA SER A 93 -11.04 -11.30 2.14
C SER A 93 -11.92 -10.04 2.18
N GLY A 94 -11.37 -8.93 2.66
CA GLY A 94 -12.06 -7.65 2.74
C GLY A 94 -12.00 -6.84 1.44
N PHE A 95 -12.40 -5.58 1.53
CA PHE A 95 -12.33 -4.65 0.41
C PHE A 95 -10.91 -4.13 0.20
N ILE A 96 -10.50 -4.03 -1.06
CA ILE A 96 -9.28 -3.34 -1.49
C ILE A 96 -9.72 -2.02 -2.13
N GLY A 97 -9.40 -0.92 -1.49
CA GLY A 97 -9.63 0.43 -2.03
C GLY A 97 -8.60 0.75 -3.11
N VAL A 98 -9.06 1.37 -4.20
CA VAL A 98 -8.19 1.90 -5.24
C VAL A 98 -7.80 3.33 -4.88
N GLU A 99 -6.50 3.63 -4.86
CA GLU A 99 -5.97 4.97 -4.63
C GLU A 99 -4.88 5.28 -5.67
N PHE A 100 -5.06 6.35 -6.46
CA PHE A 100 -4.08 6.79 -7.45
C PHE A 100 -3.54 8.17 -7.05
N GLU A 101 -2.22 8.27 -6.89
CA GLU A 101 -1.50 9.51 -6.58
C GLU A 101 -0.46 9.84 -7.67
N GLY A 102 -0.78 9.55 -8.94
CA GLY A 102 0.04 9.94 -10.07
C GLY A 102 0.01 11.46 -10.34
N PRO A 103 0.91 11.95 -11.20
CA PRO A 103 1.03 13.37 -11.51
C PRO A 103 -0.06 13.90 -12.46
N ASP A 104 -0.93 13.04 -12.97
CA ASP A 104 -1.92 13.37 -13.97
C ASP A 104 -3.03 14.25 -13.41
N ALA A 105 -3.48 15.24 -14.18
CA ALA A 105 -4.55 16.14 -13.79
C ALA A 105 -5.92 15.43 -13.68
N ASP A 106 -6.12 14.35 -14.44
CA ASP A 106 -7.27 13.46 -14.35
C ASP A 106 -6.85 12.14 -13.70
N PRO A 107 -7.32 11.83 -12.48
CA PRO A 107 -6.94 10.61 -11.77
C PRO A 107 -7.68 9.35 -12.27
N PHE A 108 -8.78 9.49 -13.02
CA PHE A 108 -9.64 8.36 -13.39
C PHE A 108 -8.91 7.28 -14.19
N PRO A 109 -8.10 7.58 -15.23
CA PRO A 109 -7.37 6.55 -15.96
C PRO A 109 -6.42 5.74 -15.06
N GLY A 110 -5.73 6.40 -14.11
CA GLY A 110 -4.86 5.72 -13.15
C GLY A 110 -5.63 4.84 -12.17
N MET A 111 -6.82 5.27 -11.74
CA MET A 111 -7.70 4.45 -10.90
C MET A 111 -8.22 3.21 -11.66
N GLU A 112 -8.60 3.36 -12.92
CA GLU A 112 -9.01 2.25 -13.78
C GLU A 112 -7.87 1.26 -14.02
N ALA A 113 -6.66 1.75 -14.28
CA ALA A 113 -5.47 0.91 -14.43
C ALA A 113 -5.15 0.14 -13.15
N THR A 114 -5.22 0.79 -11.99
CA THR A 114 -5.02 0.16 -10.69
C THR A 114 -6.03 -0.97 -10.47
N LYS A 115 -7.32 -0.71 -10.72
CA LYS A 115 -8.38 -1.71 -10.62
C LYS A 115 -8.12 -2.89 -11.55
N ALA A 116 -7.81 -2.63 -12.83
CA ALA A 116 -7.53 -3.67 -13.82
C ALA A 116 -6.35 -4.57 -13.43
N LEU A 117 -5.28 -3.96 -12.88
CA LEU A 117 -4.10 -4.70 -12.41
C LEU A 117 -4.44 -5.60 -11.21
N ILE A 118 -5.22 -5.09 -10.24
CA ILE A 118 -5.71 -5.89 -9.10
C ILE A 118 -6.50 -7.11 -9.60
N GLU A 119 -7.45 -6.89 -10.50
CA GLU A 119 -8.30 -7.96 -11.06
C GLU A 119 -7.46 -8.99 -11.84
N THR A 120 -6.48 -8.53 -12.61
CA THR A 120 -5.57 -9.43 -13.35
C THR A 120 -4.76 -10.34 -12.42
N VAL A 121 -4.26 -9.82 -11.30
CA VAL A 121 -3.42 -10.60 -10.38
C VAL A 121 -4.24 -11.50 -9.45
N LEU A 122 -5.39 -11.03 -8.97
CA LEU A 122 -6.13 -11.74 -7.92
C LEU A 122 -7.22 -12.68 -8.47
N ILE A 123 -7.77 -12.41 -9.65
CA ILE A 123 -8.91 -13.16 -10.20
C ILE A 123 -8.47 -14.22 -11.23
N ASN A 124 -7.31 -14.03 -11.85
CA ASN A 124 -6.66 -14.99 -12.74
C ASN A 124 -5.61 -15.82 -12.01
#